data_d15667395293daf05522c90baf4f8acd
#
_entry.id   d15667395293daf05522c90baf4f8acd
#
_cell.length_a   1.000
_cell.length_b   1.000
_cell.length_c   1.000
_cell.angle_alpha   90.00
_cell.angle_beta   90.00
_cell.angle_gamma   90.00
#
_symmetry.space_group_name_H-M   'P 1'
#
loop_
_entity.id
_entity.type
_entity.pdbx_description
1 polymer ?
#
loop_
_entity_poly.entity_id
_entity_poly.type
_entity_poly.pdbx_seq_one_letter_code
_entity_poly.pdbx_strand_id
1 'polypeptide(L)'
;MRKLTLLIASLAAAFPLGGACADTALLVSVPEQRIALVQGGAPVAQFPVSTSRFGLGDMPHSYATPLGNLQVAAKVGGGAPLGAVFKGCRPTGEILRPNAPGRDPIVTRILHLRGVDNQNGRAFDRGIFIHGTPVEAQIGKPASYGCIRMRSRDVVAVFDAVNVGTKVRIVNLPLQVALKGLK
;
A
#
# COMPACT_ATOMS: atom_id res chain seq x y z
N MET A 1 -58.62 -44.47 -17.14
CA MET A 1 -58.11 -43.14 -16.72
C MET A 1 -56.64 -43.28 -16.27
N ARG A 2 -55.70 -42.93 -17.16
CA ARG A 2 -54.24 -43.04 -16.89
C ARG A 2 -53.76 -41.68 -16.33
N LYS A 3 -53.22 -41.71 -15.10
CA LYS A 3 -52.62 -40.54 -14.49
C LYS A 3 -51.18 -40.37 -15.01
N LEU A 4 -50.94 -39.26 -15.69
CA LEU A 4 -49.61 -38.86 -16.19
C LEU A 4 -48.91 -38.12 -15.08
N THR A 5 -47.85 -38.67 -14.51
CA THR A 5 -47.03 -38.07 -13.48
C THR A 5 -45.88 -37.31 -14.19
N LEU A 6 -45.90 -35.97 -14.08
CA LEU A 6 -44.83 -35.11 -14.61
C LEU A 6 -43.66 -35.10 -13.60
N LEU A 7 -42.50 -35.65 -14.01
CA LEU A 7 -41.25 -35.46 -13.27
C LEU A 7 -40.63 -34.11 -13.65
N ILE A 8 -40.58 -33.19 -12.71
CA ILE A 8 -39.83 -31.94 -12.86
C ILE A 8 -38.39 -32.21 -12.41
N ALA A 9 -37.46 -32.30 -13.36
CA ALA A 9 -36.04 -32.37 -13.11
C ALA A 9 -35.52 -30.96 -12.78
N SER A 10 -35.15 -30.73 -11.51
CA SER A 10 -34.53 -29.51 -11.04
C SER A 10 -33.04 -29.51 -11.43
N LEU A 11 -32.67 -28.68 -12.42
CA LEU A 11 -31.30 -28.50 -12.85
C LEU A 11 -30.65 -27.50 -11.88
N ALA A 12 -29.91 -27.99 -10.89
CA ALA A 12 -29.09 -27.15 -10.02
C ALA A 12 -27.86 -26.65 -10.79
N ALA A 13 -27.87 -25.40 -11.19
CA ALA A 13 -26.71 -24.72 -11.75
C ALA A 13 -25.69 -24.53 -10.64
N ALA A 14 -24.62 -25.31 -10.65
CA ALA A 14 -23.44 -25.10 -9.80
C ALA A 14 -22.69 -23.87 -10.31
N PHE A 15 -22.80 -22.75 -9.58
CA PHE A 15 -21.93 -21.60 -9.78
C PHE A 15 -20.53 -21.96 -9.28
N PRO A 16 -19.47 -21.79 -10.07
CA PRO A 16 -18.11 -22.00 -9.58
C PRO A 16 -17.77 -20.85 -8.61
N LEU A 17 -17.76 -21.13 -7.30
CA LEU A 17 -17.16 -20.30 -6.25
C LEU A 17 -15.64 -20.43 -6.31
N GLY A 18 -15.04 -19.94 -7.39
CA GLY A 18 -13.61 -19.87 -7.60
C GLY A 18 -13.23 -18.47 -8.06
N GLY A 19 -13.47 -17.46 -7.22
CA GLY A 19 -12.85 -16.16 -7.42
C GLY A 19 -11.34 -16.31 -7.21
N ALA A 20 -10.56 -16.49 -8.28
CA ALA A 20 -9.12 -16.29 -8.24
C ALA A 20 -8.90 -14.91 -7.61
N CYS A 21 -8.30 -14.89 -6.42
CA CYS A 21 -7.90 -13.64 -5.78
C CYS A 21 -6.97 -12.93 -6.77
N ALA A 22 -7.48 -11.90 -7.45
CA ALA A 22 -6.71 -11.17 -8.45
C ALA A 22 -5.39 -10.74 -7.80
N ASP A 23 -4.26 -11.06 -8.45
CA ASP A 23 -2.92 -10.76 -7.92
C ASP A 23 -2.83 -9.26 -7.65
N THR A 24 -2.90 -8.89 -6.37
CA THR A 24 -2.89 -7.50 -5.92
C THR A 24 -1.46 -7.06 -5.69
N ALA A 25 -1.08 -5.91 -6.23
CA ALA A 25 0.24 -5.31 -6.07
C ALA A 25 0.14 -3.80 -5.87
N LEU A 26 1.19 -3.22 -5.32
CA LEU A 26 1.39 -1.77 -5.24
C LEU A 26 2.54 -1.36 -6.14
N LEU A 27 2.35 -0.30 -6.92
CA LEU A 27 3.38 0.30 -7.75
C LEU A 27 3.56 1.77 -7.36
N VAL A 28 4.76 2.13 -6.91
CA VAL A 28 5.11 3.50 -6.52
C VAL A 28 6.01 4.12 -7.59
N SER A 29 5.55 5.22 -8.18
CA SER A 29 6.36 6.08 -9.05
C SER A 29 6.93 7.23 -8.23
N VAL A 30 8.24 7.26 -8.08
CA VAL A 30 8.91 8.34 -7.37
C VAL A 30 8.84 9.66 -8.13
N PRO A 31 9.10 9.74 -9.46
CA PRO A 31 9.04 11.02 -10.16
C PRO A 31 7.63 11.63 -10.19
N GLU A 32 6.57 10.81 -10.18
CA GLU A 32 5.19 11.30 -10.17
C GLU A 32 4.61 11.47 -8.76
N GLN A 33 5.34 11.04 -7.72
CA GLN A 33 4.86 11.03 -6.32
C GLN A 33 3.46 10.38 -6.22
N ARG A 34 3.31 9.20 -6.83
CA ARG A 34 2.06 8.45 -6.89
C ARG A 34 2.26 6.98 -6.57
N ILE A 35 1.23 6.39 -5.98
CA ILE A 35 1.10 4.95 -5.79
C ILE A 35 -0.14 4.47 -6.55
N ALA A 36 0.01 3.37 -7.29
CA ALA A 36 -1.10 2.66 -7.92
C ALA A 36 -1.38 1.35 -7.18
N LEU A 37 -2.64 1.08 -6.90
CA LEU A 37 -3.17 -0.22 -6.54
C LEU A 37 -3.46 -0.96 -7.85
N VAL A 38 -2.81 -2.10 -8.04
CA VAL A 38 -2.91 -2.93 -9.25
C VAL A 38 -3.59 -4.24 -8.90
N GLN A 39 -4.59 -4.64 -9.69
CA GLN A 39 -5.27 -5.92 -9.56
C GLN A 39 -5.39 -6.57 -10.94
N GLY A 40 -4.99 -7.85 -11.04
CA GLY A 40 -5.01 -8.55 -12.32
C GLY A 40 -4.15 -7.86 -13.40
N GLY A 41 -3.06 -7.19 -13.01
CA GLY A 41 -2.16 -6.47 -13.92
C GLY A 41 -2.68 -5.10 -14.39
N ALA A 42 -3.85 -4.64 -13.93
CA ALA A 42 -4.42 -3.32 -14.25
C ALA A 42 -4.49 -2.40 -13.03
N PRO A 43 -4.22 -1.09 -13.16
CA PRO A 43 -4.39 -0.14 -12.07
C PRO A 43 -5.88 0.09 -11.81
N VAL A 44 -6.33 -0.18 -10.58
CA VAL A 44 -7.72 0.02 -10.15
C VAL A 44 -7.90 1.29 -9.32
N ALA A 45 -6.84 1.80 -8.70
CA ALA A 45 -6.84 3.08 -7.99
C ALA A 45 -5.45 3.70 -7.99
N GLN A 46 -5.37 5.03 -7.84
CA GLN A 46 -4.12 5.77 -7.72
C GLN A 46 -4.26 6.85 -6.65
N PHE A 47 -3.20 7.04 -5.86
CA PHE A 47 -3.16 8.03 -4.79
C PHE A 47 -1.86 8.83 -4.85
N PRO A 48 -1.88 10.11 -4.47
CA PRO A 48 -0.65 10.88 -4.28
C PRO A 48 0.09 10.39 -3.03
N VAL A 49 1.41 10.39 -3.09
CA VAL A 49 2.29 10.02 -1.98
C VAL A 49 3.37 11.08 -1.76
N SER A 50 4.18 10.90 -0.72
CA SER A 50 5.41 11.67 -0.51
C SER A 50 6.53 10.69 -0.20
N THR A 51 7.52 10.62 -1.08
CA THR A 51 8.76 9.85 -0.88
C THR A 51 9.87 10.71 -0.30
N SER A 52 11.07 10.16 -0.17
CA SER A 52 12.20 10.86 0.44
C SER A 52 12.62 12.14 -0.30
N ARG A 53 12.91 13.18 0.47
CA ARG A 53 13.60 14.39 -0.02
C ARG A 53 15.11 14.21 -0.16
N PHE A 54 15.66 13.09 0.35
CA PHE A 54 17.09 12.77 0.32
C PHE A 54 17.45 11.84 -0.85
N GLY A 55 16.51 11.61 -1.79
CA GLY A 55 16.76 10.81 -2.97
C GLY A 55 16.43 9.33 -2.79
N LEU A 56 17.09 8.50 -3.58
CA LEU A 56 16.81 7.09 -3.78
C LEU A 56 17.98 6.22 -3.31
N GLY A 57 17.71 5.09 -2.69
CA GLY A 57 18.72 4.14 -2.25
C GLY A 57 18.38 3.43 -0.95
N ASP A 58 19.23 2.46 -0.57
CA ASP A 58 19.04 1.63 0.63
C ASP A 58 20.28 1.61 1.56
N MET A 59 21.16 2.60 1.42
CA MET A 59 22.31 2.73 2.35
C MET A 59 21.82 3.06 3.76
N PRO A 60 22.47 2.49 4.81
CA PRO A 60 22.19 2.86 6.19
C PRO A 60 22.29 4.38 6.39
N HIS A 61 21.38 4.93 7.18
CA HIS A 61 21.31 6.36 7.54
C HIS A 61 21.18 7.35 6.36
N SER A 62 20.93 6.87 5.14
CA SER A 62 20.77 7.74 3.96
C SER A 62 19.46 8.52 3.95
N TYR A 63 18.46 8.08 4.72
CA TYR A 63 17.08 8.59 4.65
C TYR A 63 16.45 8.54 3.25
N ALA A 64 17.08 7.81 2.32
CA ALA A 64 16.60 7.66 0.94
C ALA A 64 15.49 6.61 0.84
N THR A 65 14.62 6.73 -0.16
CA THR A 65 13.60 5.72 -0.49
C THR A 65 14.24 4.60 -1.31
N PRO A 66 14.14 3.31 -0.90
CA PRO A 66 14.67 2.20 -1.68
C PRO A 66 13.88 1.99 -2.96
N LEU A 67 14.57 1.57 -4.03
CA LEU A 67 13.97 1.14 -5.29
C LEU A 67 13.91 -0.37 -5.41
N GLY A 68 13.12 -0.86 -6.36
CA GLY A 68 13.05 -2.28 -6.73
C GLY A 68 11.82 -2.98 -6.17
N ASN A 69 11.93 -4.30 -6.01
CA ASN A 69 10.84 -5.13 -5.53
C ASN A 69 10.91 -5.29 -4.01
N LEU A 70 9.81 -5.03 -3.36
CA LEU A 70 9.59 -5.19 -1.93
C LEU A 70 8.29 -5.98 -1.73
N GLN A 71 8.01 -6.31 -0.47
CA GLN A 71 6.72 -6.89 -0.08
C GLN A 71 6.25 -6.29 1.24
N VAL A 72 4.94 -6.33 1.47
CA VAL A 72 4.35 -5.99 2.76
C VAL A 72 4.73 -7.09 3.75
N ALA A 73 5.57 -6.78 4.73
CA ALA A 73 6.02 -7.72 5.76
C ALA A 73 5.11 -7.73 6.99
N ALA A 74 4.51 -6.58 7.31
CA ALA A 74 3.56 -6.47 8.42
C ALA A 74 2.57 -5.33 8.18
N LYS A 75 1.39 -5.45 8.81
CA LYS A 75 0.32 -4.44 8.80
C LYS A 75 0.01 -4.05 10.24
N VAL A 76 -0.03 -2.74 10.54
CA VAL A 76 -0.32 -2.22 11.88
C VAL A 76 -1.38 -1.13 11.80
N GLY A 77 -2.27 -1.09 12.79
CA GLY A 77 -3.29 -0.06 12.91
C GLY A 77 -4.63 -0.43 12.29
N GLY A 78 -4.89 -1.71 11.98
CA GLY A 78 -6.23 -2.17 11.55
C GLY A 78 -7.29 -1.74 12.57
N GLY A 79 -8.39 -1.09 12.11
CA GLY A 79 -9.45 -0.56 12.99
C GLY A 79 -9.10 0.70 13.78
N ALA A 80 -7.85 1.19 13.78
CA ALA A 80 -7.51 2.43 14.46
C ALA A 80 -8.20 3.64 13.82
N PRO A 81 -8.60 4.67 14.60
CA PRO A 81 -9.20 5.89 14.06
C PRO A 81 -8.22 6.65 13.15
N LEU A 82 -8.77 7.47 12.23
CA LEU A 82 -7.95 8.35 11.39
C LEU A 82 -7.15 9.30 12.29
N GLY A 83 -5.85 9.47 11.98
CA GLY A 83 -4.96 10.32 12.76
C GLY A 83 -4.41 9.68 14.04
N ALA A 84 -4.78 8.43 14.38
CA ALA A 84 -4.17 7.71 15.50
C ALA A 84 -2.65 7.67 15.35
N VAL A 85 -1.92 8.15 16.35
CA VAL A 85 -0.45 8.26 16.34
C VAL A 85 0.18 6.95 16.77
N PHE A 86 1.23 6.55 16.02
CA PHE A 86 2.04 5.37 16.31
C PHE A 86 3.49 5.75 16.63
N LYS A 87 4.07 5.09 17.63
CA LYS A 87 5.51 5.15 17.97
C LYS A 87 6.01 3.72 18.15
N GLY A 88 7.08 3.33 17.42
CA GLY A 88 7.58 1.96 17.42
C GLY A 88 6.50 0.94 17.04
N CYS A 89 5.68 1.24 16.05
CA CYS A 89 4.55 0.43 15.58
C CYS A 89 3.45 0.15 16.66
N ARG A 90 3.39 0.94 17.74
CA ARG A 90 2.36 0.82 18.80
C ARG A 90 1.55 2.11 18.87
N PRO A 91 0.22 2.02 19.06
CA PRO A 91 -0.60 3.22 19.24
C PRO A 91 -0.22 3.95 20.55
N THR A 92 -0.21 5.27 20.51
CA THR A 92 0.11 6.13 21.66
C THR A 92 -1.13 6.60 22.41
N GLY A 93 -2.33 6.43 21.85
CA GLY A 93 -3.58 7.01 22.33
C GLY A 93 -3.86 8.42 21.80
N GLU A 94 -2.86 9.08 21.23
CA GLU A 94 -3.03 10.40 20.62
C GLU A 94 -3.69 10.32 19.24
N ILE A 95 -4.49 11.32 18.88
CA ILE A 95 -5.10 11.48 17.55
C ILE A 95 -4.77 12.88 17.04
N LEU A 96 -4.17 12.96 15.85
CA LEU A 96 -3.85 14.22 15.19
C LEU A 96 -4.78 14.44 13.98
N ARG A 97 -5.28 15.65 13.84
CA ARG A 97 -6.02 16.08 12.64
C ARG A 97 -5.06 16.33 11.49
N PRO A 98 -5.53 16.21 10.23
CA PRO A 98 -4.74 16.61 9.06
C PRO A 98 -4.25 18.05 9.20
N ASN A 99 -2.98 18.25 8.88
CA ASN A 99 -2.25 19.53 8.96
C ASN A 99 -2.21 20.15 10.37
N ALA A 100 -2.33 19.33 11.42
CA ALA A 100 -2.04 19.79 12.79
C ALA A 100 -0.61 20.35 12.86
N PRO A 101 -0.41 21.51 13.50
CA PRO A 101 0.91 22.11 13.59
C PRO A 101 1.86 21.27 14.44
N GLY A 102 3.15 21.39 14.20
CA GLY A 102 4.21 20.79 14.98
C GLY A 102 4.90 19.61 14.28
N ARG A 103 4.82 18.42 14.82
CA ARG A 103 5.57 17.24 14.40
C ARG A 103 4.86 16.40 13.30
N ASP A 104 5.62 15.53 12.65
CA ASP A 104 5.15 14.63 11.60
C ASP A 104 5.33 13.16 12.04
N PRO A 105 4.54 12.66 12.99
CA PRO A 105 4.58 11.26 13.39
C PRO A 105 3.88 10.37 12.36
N ILE A 106 4.12 9.07 12.47
CA ILE A 106 3.35 8.06 11.75
C ILE A 106 1.92 8.05 12.30
N VAL A 107 0.92 8.11 11.42
CA VAL A 107 -0.49 8.07 11.84
C VAL A 107 -1.32 7.08 11.02
N THR A 108 -2.46 6.70 11.53
CA THR A 108 -3.57 6.00 10.88
C THR A 108 -3.31 4.52 10.57
N ARG A 109 -2.34 4.21 9.71
CA ARG A 109 -1.99 2.84 9.27
C ARG A 109 -0.52 2.74 8.95
N ILE A 110 0.03 1.53 9.08
CA ILE A 110 1.41 1.21 8.72
C ILE A 110 1.42 -0.08 7.89
N LEU A 111 2.03 -0.05 6.72
CA LEU A 111 2.48 -1.20 5.98
C LEU A 111 4.01 -1.23 6.08
N HIS A 112 4.57 -2.17 6.81
CA HIS A 112 6.02 -2.34 6.93
C HIS A 112 6.53 -3.09 5.70
N LEU A 113 7.51 -2.54 5.02
CA LEU A 113 8.06 -3.10 3.79
C LEU A 113 9.35 -3.87 4.05
N ARG A 114 9.52 -5.00 3.35
CA ARG A 114 10.76 -5.77 3.29
C ARG A 114 11.25 -5.80 1.85
N GLY A 115 12.52 -5.52 1.65
CA GLY A 115 13.18 -5.66 0.34
C GLY A 115 13.29 -7.12 -0.08
N VAL A 116 13.14 -7.36 -1.38
CA VAL A 116 13.24 -8.69 -2.01
C VAL A 116 14.48 -8.76 -2.90
N ASP A 117 14.96 -7.61 -3.38
CA ASP A 117 16.15 -7.50 -4.20
C ASP A 117 17.39 -7.24 -3.31
N ASN A 118 18.60 -7.63 -3.78
CA ASN A 118 19.85 -7.36 -3.06
C ASN A 118 20.09 -5.88 -2.79
N GLN A 119 19.62 -5.00 -3.70
CA GLN A 119 19.80 -3.56 -3.63
C GLN A 119 18.88 -2.86 -2.60
N ASN A 120 17.89 -3.56 -2.04
CA ASN A 120 16.93 -3.02 -1.06
C ASN A 120 16.76 -3.90 0.18
N GLY A 121 17.68 -4.81 0.41
CA GLY A 121 17.63 -5.80 1.51
C GLY A 121 17.57 -5.19 2.91
N ARG A 122 18.00 -3.91 3.06
CA ARG A 122 17.97 -3.20 4.35
C ARG A 122 16.65 -2.47 4.63
N ALA A 123 15.73 -2.44 3.68
CA ALA A 123 14.48 -1.68 3.80
C ALA A 123 13.70 -2.00 5.09
N PHE A 124 13.65 -3.27 5.49
CA PHE A 124 12.96 -3.69 6.72
C PHE A 124 13.64 -3.13 7.97
N ASP A 125 14.93 -3.32 8.12
CA ASP A 125 15.70 -2.89 9.29
C ASP A 125 15.79 -1.36 9.39
N ARG A 126 15.74 -0.67 8.26
CA ARG A 126 15.65 0.79 8.17
C ARG A 126 14.27 1.34 8.51
N GLY A 127 13.26 0.49 8.71
CA GLY A 127 11.89 0.92 8.99
C GLY A 127 11.24 1.64 7.82
N ILE A 128 11.38 1.12 6.60
CA ILE A 128 10.68 1.67 5.44
C ILE A 128 9.21 1.25 5.48
N PHE A 129 8.33 2.25 5.58
CA PHE A 129 6.88 2.06 5.68
C PHE A 129 6.14 2.76 4.54
N ILE A 130 4.94 2.25 4.23
CA ILE A 130 3.85 3.05 3.66
C ILE A 130 2.94 3.39 4.85
N HIS A 131 2.70 4.70 5.10
CA HIS A 131 1.96 5.11 6.30
C HIS A 131 1.22 6.44 6.12
N GLY A 132 0.27 6.71 6.98
CA GLY A 132 -0.39 8.00 7.06
C GLY A 132 0.49 9.07 7.72
N THR A 133 0.31 10.32 7.30
CA THR A 133 0.97 11.50 7.89
C THR A 133 -0.07 12.55 8.29
N PRO A 134 0.13 13.31 9.38
CA PRO A 134 -0.69 14.48 9.64
C PRO A 134 -0.33 15.65 8.70
N VAL A 135 0.86 15.69 8.11
CA VAL A 135 1.32 16.79 7.23
C VAL A 135 0.85 16.54 5.79
N GLU A 136 -0.47 16.46 5.60
CA GLU A 136 -1.09 16.11 4.32
C GLU A 136 -0.85 17.15 3.21
N ALA A 137 -0.56 18.41 3.57
CA ALA A 137 -0.20 19.47 2.62
C ALA A 137 1.10 19.21 1.85
N GLN A 138 1.97 18.30 2.33
CA GLN A 138 3.21 17.93 1.66
C GLN A 138 3.07 16.70 0.74
N ILE A 139 1.90 16.06 0.72
CA ILE A 139 1.64 14.93 -0.17
C ILE A 139 1.66 15.40 -1.63
N GLY A 140 2.32 14.63 -2.51
CA GLY A 140 2.59 15.00 -3.91
C GLY A 140 3.98 15.62 -4.13
N LYS A 141 4.77 15.78 -3.05
CA LYS A 141 6.14 16.30 -3.12
C LYS A 141 7.10 15.40 -2.36
N PRO A 142 8.38 15.27 -2.77
CA PRO A 142 9.40 14.58 -2.00
C PRO A 142 9.66 15.34 -0.67
N ALA A 143 9.26 14.76 0.46
CA ALA A 143 9.36 15.42 1.76
C ALA A 143 9.61 14.45 2.93
N SER A 144 9.63 13.11 2.71
CA SER A 144 9.84 12.12 3.76
C SER A 144 11.34 11.90 4.08
N TYR A 145 11.58 11.00 5.02
CA TYR A 145 12.90 10.49 5.43
C TYR A 145 13.06 9.01 5.05
N GLY A 146 12.57 8.62 3.87
CA GLY A 146 12.69 7.28 3.31
C GLY A 146 11.36 6.54 3.13
N CYS A 147 10.41 6.73 4.04
CA CYS A 147 9.08 6.14 3.96
C CYS A 147 8.23 6.74 2.84
N ILE A 148 7.19 6.03 2.47
CA ILE A 148 6.15 6.47 1.53
C ILE A 148 4.96 6.98 2.36
N ARG A 149 4.78 8.31 2.43
CA ARG A 149 3.71 8.95 3.20
C ARG A 149 2.47 9.13 2.35
N MET A 150 1.30 8.96 2.97
CA MET A 150 -0.02 9.10 2.36
C MET A 150 -0.94 9.93 3.23
N ARG A 151 -1.99 10.49 2.65
CA ARG A 151 -3.10 11.05 3.43
C ARG A 151 -3.77 9.95 4.25
N SER A 152 -4.31 10.28 5.40
CA SER A 152 -4.95 9.33 6.30
C SER A 152 -6.06 8.49 5.65
N ARG A 153 -6.90 9.10 4.82
CA ARG A 153 -7.95 8.38 4.09
C ARG A 153 -7.40 7.46 3.01
N ASP A 154 -6.36 7.91 2.29
CA ASP A 154 -5.78 7.17 1.19
C ASP A 154 -5.04 5.92 1.69
N VAL A 155 -4.30 6.04 2.81
CA VAL A 155 -3.58 4.90 3.38
C VAL A 155 -4.54 3.83 3.93
N VAL A 156 -5.73 4.20 4.39
CA VAL A 156 -6.77 3.23 4.79
C VAL A 156 -7.21 2.41 3.57
N ALA A 157 -7.54 3.07 2.45
CA ALA A 157 -7.97 2.37 1.24
C ALA A 157 -6.90 1.38 0.73
N VAL A 158 -5.62 1.79 0.74
CA VAL A 158 -4.51 0.90 0.36
C VAL A 158 -4.33 -0.22 1.37
N PHE A 159 -4.37 0.09 2.67
CA PHE A 159 -4.22 -0.89 3.74
C PHE A 159 -5.28 -2.00 3.67
N ASP A 160 -6.53 -1.65 3.42
CA ASP A 160 -7.65 -2.60 3.38
C ASP A 160 -7.61 -3.48 2.11
N ALA A 161 -7.02 -2.97 1.02
CA ALA A 161 -6.91 -3.68 -0.26
C ALA A 161 -5.73 -4.67 -0.33
N VAL A 162 -4.76 -4.64 0.61
CA VAL A 162 -3.54 -5.45 0.55
C VAL A 162 -3.41 -6.38 1.76
N ASN A 163 -2.64 -7.45 1.59
CA ASN A 163 -2.32 -8.41 2.64
C ASN A 163 -0.80 -8.45 2.90
N VAL A 164 -0.40 -9.08 4.00
CA VAL A 164 1.01 -9.49 4.19
C VAL A 164 1.41 -10.38 3.01
N GLY A 165 2.60 -10.13 2.46
CA GLY A 165 3.08 -10.78 1.24
C GLY A 165 2.74 -10.02 -0.06
N THR A 166 1.82 -9.04 -0.04
CA THR A 166 1.52 -8.23 -1.24
C THR A 166 2.79 -7.60 -1.80
N LYS A 167 3.02 -7.78 -3.10
CA LYS A 167 4.16 -7.22 -3.83
C LYS A 167 4.07 -5.69 -3.88
N VAL A 168 5.19 -5.03 -3.65
CA VAL A 168 5.34 -3.57 -3.75
C VAL A 168 6.53 -3.29 -4.65
N ARG A 169 6.34 -2.55 -5.73
CA ARG A 169 7.43 -2.14 -6.62
C ARG A 169 7.59 -0.63 -6.56
N ILE A 170 8.79 -0.16 -6.23
CA ILE A 170 9.14 1.27 -6.17
C ILE A 170 10.08 1.56 -7.32
N VAL A 171 9.71 2.50 -8.19
CA VAL A 171 10.42 2.78 -9.44
C VAL A 171 10.71 4.27 -9.63
N ASN A 172 11.81 4.56 -10.30
CA ASN A 172 12.15 5.89 -10.79
C ASN A 172 11.72 6.08 -12.25
N LEU A 173 10.45 5.75 -12.52
CA LEU A 173 9.81 5.81 -13.85
C LEU A 173 8.37 6.30 -13.70
N PRO A 174 7.77 6.92 -14.73
CA PRO A 174 6.33 7.21 -14.75
C PRO A 174 5.49 5.94 -14.60
N LEU A 175 4.34 6.04 -13.92
CA LEU A 175 3.46 4.89 -13.66
C LEU A 175 3.07 4.14 -14.94
N GLN A 176 2.72 4.88 -16.00
CA GLN A 176 2.32 4.26 -17.27
C GLN A 176 3.43 3.41 -17.91
N VAL A 177 4.68 3.84 -17.76
CA VAL A 177 5.84 3.08 -18.25
C VAL A 177 6.05 1.82 -17.41
N ALA A 178 5.99 1.97 -16.09
CA ALA A 178 6.19 0.87 -15.16
C ALA A 178 5.08 -0.20 -15.21
N LEU A 179 3.84 0.20 -15.46
CA LEU A 179 2.70 -0.72 -15.62
C LEU A 179 2.83 -1.63 -16.84
N LYS A 180 3.42 -1.16 -17.93
CA LYS A 180 3.68 -1.99 -19.13
C LYS A 180 4.64 -3.15 -18.83
N GLY A 181 5.52 -3.02 -17.85
CA GLY A 181 6.47 -4.04 -17.41
C GLY A 181 5.94 -4.99 -16.33
N LEU A 182 4.65 -4.93 -15.99
CA LEU A 182 3.98 -5.86 -15.06
C LEU A 182 3.18 -6.96 -15.78
N LYS A 183 3.15 -6.91 -17.12
CA LYS A 183 2.47 -7.92 -17.96
C LYS A 183 3.36 -9.11 -18.22
#